data_f9bc22c19559584ac433603cab8e0600
#
_entry.id   f9bc22c19559584ac433603cab8e0600
#
_cell.length_a   1.000
_cell.length_b   1.000
_cell.length_c   1.000
_cell.angle_alpha   90.00
_cell.angle_beta   90.00
_cell.angle_gamma   90.00
#
_symmetry.space_group_name_H-M   'P 1'
#
loop_
_entity.id
_entity.type
_entity.pdbx_description
1 polymer ?
#
loop_
_entity_poly.entity_id
_entity_poly.type
_entity_poly.pdbx_seq_one_letter_code
_entity_poly.pdbx_strand_id
1 'polypeptide(L)'
;MLGAYNKTNLQRRSIRWLFGDETWRWPVVHMAEAEARTTAFGWLGKCVFMSQGGEENDDTHRKFETTDVREWHYKCPKCQKYIPYKWEHVEWDDDCKDENGEYDFAKINHSTALKCPECGEYFEDSDRMRRLLNKDGKFIPLNPNAAKENVGFHWNALASMSWGKLAELYLRAKIAARKGDSSLLQQFYQKRLALPWKEFAEDYRLEIASGSYNSGDVWDEEAGFNKLGEIIAPPFAENEVIAPLRIMSVDVQMNCFYLVVRAWSINGSSRLLWHEKVLTWEDI
;
A
#
# COMPACT_ATOMS: atom_id res chain seq x y z
N MET A 1 -8.45 6.20 -31.59
CA MET A 1 -7.86 5.65 -30.35
C MET A 1 -6.69 4.75 -30.75
N LEU A 2 -5.57 4.82 -30.06
CA LEU A 2 -4.38 4.01 -30.34
C LEU A 2 -4.04 3.21 -29.08
N GLY A 3 -3.65 1.93 -29.23
CA GLY A 3 -3.22 1.11 -28.11
C GLY A 3 -1.81 1.50 -27.65
N ALA A 4 -1.64 1.78 -26.36
CA ALA A 4 -0.37 2.19 -25.75
C ALA A 4 0.67 1.06 -25.65
N TYR A 5 0.26 -0.20 -25.75
CA TYR A 5 1.16 -1.35 -25.72
C TYR A 5 2.09 -1.42 -26.96
N ASN A 6 1.66 -0.86 -28.08
CA ASN A 6 2.48 -0.85 -29.28
C ASN A 6 3.25 0.47 -29.39
N LYS A 7 4.55 0.43 -29.11
CA LYS A 7 5.44 1.60 -29.17
C LYS A 7 5.39 2.32 -30.52
N THR A 8 5.25 1.58 -31.62
CA THR A 8 5.13 2.17 -32.95
C THR A 8 3.91 3.09 -33.09
N ASN A 9 2.80 2.81 -32.40
CA ASN A 9 1.63 3.68 -32.39
C ASN A 9 1.93 5.03 -31.72
N LEU A 10 2.81 5.03 -30.73
CA LEU A 10 3.20 6.23 -29.97
C LEU A 10 4.24 7.08 -30.73
N GLN A 11 4.86 6.56 -31.81
CA GLN A 11 5.97 7.24 -32.50
C GLN A 11 5.60 7.86 -33.87
N ARG A 12 4.43 7.53 -34.42
CA ARG A 12 4.11 7.81 -35.81
C ARG A 12 3.70 9.25 -36.13
N ARG A 13 3.25 10.04 -35.18
CA ARG A 13 2.62 11.34 -35.45
C ARG A 13 2.96 12.36 -34.38
N SER A 14 3.21 13.61 -34.81
CA SER A 14 3.15 14.74 -33.88
C SER A 14 1.71 15.10 -33.62
N ILE A 15 1.35 15.32 -32.35
CA ILE A 15 0.00 15.63 -31.89
C ILE A 15 0.02 16.82 -30.95
N ARG A 16 -1.00 17.66 -31.01
CA ARG A 16 -1.12 18.82 -30.13
C ARG A 16 -1.71 18.44 -28.76
N TRP A 17 -2.62 17.48 -28.75
CA TRP A 17 -3.32 17.04 -27.55
C TRP A 17 -3.14 15.55 -27.38
N LEU A 18 -2.62 15.15 -26.24
CA LEU A 18 -2.48 13.77 -25.82
C LEU A 18 -3.43 13.50 -24.63
N PHE A 19 -4.26 12.48 -24.75
CA PHE A 19 -5.07 11.96 -23.68
C PHE A 19 -4.66 10.50 -23.44
N GLY A 20 -4.00 10.24 -22.32
CA GLY A 20 -3.64 8.90 -21.87
C GLY A 20 -4.65 8.43 -20.83
N ASP A 21 -5.27 7.28 -21.07
CA ASP A 21 -6.19 6.66 -20.15
C ASP A 21 -5.60 5.37 -19.58
N GLU A 22 -5.92 5.05 -18.32
CA GLU A 22 -5.39 3.88 -17.60
C GLU A 22 -3.85 3.78 -17.68
N THR A 23 -3.15 4.90 -17.48
CA THR A 23 -1.70 5.00 -17.71
C THR A 23 -0.87 4.12 -16.79
N TRP A 24 -1.39 3.75 -15.62
CA TRP A 24 -0.76 2.79 -14.71
C TRP A 24 -0.53 1.40 -15.33
N ARG A 25 -1.27 1.07 -16.41
CA ARG A 25 -1.12 -0.18 -17.18
C ARG A 25 -0.16 -0.06 -18.35
N TRP A 26 0.31 1.15 -18.66
CA TRP A 26 1.17 1.32 -19.80
C TRP A 26 2.53 0.71 -19.52
N PRO A 27 3.18 0.10 -20.53
CA PRO A 27 4.56 -0.35 -20.39
C PRO A 27 5.48 0.80 -20.00
N VAL A 28 6.51 0.49 -19.22
CA VAL A 28 7.52 1.45 -18.76
C VAL A 28 8.08 2.24 -19.95
N VAL A 29 8.30 3.54 -19.76
CA VAL A 29 8.73 4.57 -20.72
C VAL A 29 7.72 4.94 -21.82
N HIS A 30 6.58 4.23 -21.94
CA HIS A 30 5.61 4.54 -23.01
C HIS A 30 4.89 5.88 -22.77
N MET A 31 4.74 6.32 -21.52
CA MET A 31 4.24 7.67 -21.24
C MET A 31 5.16 8.75 -21.79
N ALA A 32 6.47 8.63 -21.57
CA ALA A 32 7.46 9.57 -22.08
C ALA A 32 7.50 9.58 -23.62
N GLU A 33 7.41 8.41 -24.25
CA GLU A 33 7.34 8.29 -25.71
C GLU A 33 6.11 8.98 -26.31
N ALA A 34 4.95 8.83 -25.64
CA ALA A 34 3.72 9.50 -26.06
C ALA A 34 3.81 11.03 -25.87
N GLU A 35 4.34 11.47 -24.73
CA GLU A 35 4.52 12.89 -24.39
C GLU A 35 5.45 13.57 -25.41
N ALA A 36 6.52 12.89 -25.85
CA ALA A 36 7.42 13.40 -26.87
C ALA A 36 6.72 13.75 -28.21
N ARG A 37 5.52 13.23 -28.47
CA ARG A 37 4.75 13.58 -29.68
C ARG A 37 4.15 14.98 -29.64
N THR A 38 4.09 15.61 -28.48
CA THR A 38 3.57 16.97 -28.34
C THR A 38 4.65 18.05 -28.52
N THR A 39 5.93 17.69 -28.49
CA THR A 39 7.06 18.64 -28.51
C THR A 39 7.07 19.54 -29.73
N ALA A 40 6.65 19.06 -30.91
CA ALA A 40 6.55 19.85 -32.12
C ALA A 40 5.61 21.06 -32.01
N PHE A 41 4.69 21.04 -31.03
CA PHE A 41 3.73 22.12 -30.78
C PHE A 41 4.18 23.08 -29.68
N GLY A 42 5.32 22.85 -29.03
CA GLY A 42 5.85 23.69 -27.96
C GLY A 42 4.82 23.92 -26.86
N TRP A 43 4.61 25.18 -26.47
CA TRP A 43 3.67 25.56 -25.40
C TRP A 43 2.20 25.27 -25.71
N LEU A 44 1.84 25.03 -26.97
CA LEU A 44 0.49 24.62 -27.40
C LEU A 44 0.23 23.13 -27.18
N GLY A 45 1.28 22.31 -27.04
CA GLY A 45 1.17 20.90 -26.74
C GLY A 45 0.59 20.70 -25.33
N LYS A 46 -0.37 19.77 -25.19
CA LYS A 46 -0.96 19.42 -23.89
C LYS A 46 -1.05 17.92 -23.73
N CYS A 47 -0.69 17.44 -22.54
CA CYS A 47 -0.81 16.06 -22.15
C CYS A 47 -1.75 15.98 -20.93
N VAL A 48 -2.72 15.06 -21.01
CA VAL A 48 -3.62 14.72 -19.91
C VAL A 48 -3.52 13.22 -19.71
N PHE A 49 -3.07 12.82 -18.52
CA PHE A 49 -2.98 11.43 -18.13
C PHE A 49 -4.03 11.15 -17.06
N MET A 50 -4.78 10.08 -17.25
CA MET A 50 -5.85 9.66 -16.35
C MET A 50 -5.55 8.24 -15.89
N SER A 51 -5.67 8.01 -14.58
CA SER A 51 -5.32 6.73 -13.99
C SER A 51 -5.99 6.55 -12.64
N GLN A 52 -6.19 5.32 -12.24
CA GLN A 52 -6.29 4.93 -10.84
C GLN A 52 -4.88 4.79 -10.24
N GLY A 53 -4.76 4.47 -8.95
CA GLY A 53 -3.46 4.16 -8.35
C GLY A 53 -2.82 2.95 -9.05
N GLY A 54 -1.54 3.06 -9.37
CA GLY A 54 -0.72 1.98 -9.89
C GLY A 54 0.16 1.37 -8.79
N GLU A 55 1.39 1.00 -9.15
CA GLU A 55 2.40 0.61 -8.17
C GLU A 55 3.18 1.84 -7.69
N GLU A 56 3.70 1.78 -6.45
CA GLU A 56 4.59 2.83 -5.96
C GLU A 56 5.80 2.96 -6.90
N ASN A 57 6.13 4.18 -7.27
CA ASN A 57 7.22 4.51 -8.20
C ASN A 57 7.03 4.03 -9.66
N ASP A 58 5.84 3.65 -10.09
CA ASP A 58 5.58 3.50 -11.52
C ASP A 58 5.62 4.86 -12.26
N ASP A 59 5.59 4.83 -13.61
CA ASP A 59 5.68 6.05 -14.42
C ASP A 59 4.55 7.04 -14.13
N THR A 60 3.35 6.55 -13.81
CA THR A 60 2.18 7.36 -13.49
C THR A 60 2.35 8.04 -12.14
N HIS A 61 2.75 7.28 -11.12
CA HIS A 61 2.99 7.81 -9.78
C HIS A 61 4.08 8.88 -9.79
N ARG A 62 5.25 8.58 -10.39
CA ARG A 62 6.33 9.56 -10.52
C ARG A 62 5.90 10.82 -11.26
N LYS A 63 5.11 10.65 -12.33
CA LYS A 63 4.60 11.81 -13.08
C LYS A 63 3.65 12.66 -12.24
N PHE A 64 2.77 12.03 -11.47
CA PHE A 64 1.87 12.73 -10.56
C PHE A 64 2.64 13.52 -9.49
N GLU A 65 3.70 12.94 -8.90
CA GLU A 65 4.54 13.61 -7.90
C GLU A 65 5.28 14.86 -8.42
N THR A 66 5.51 14.96 -9.75
CA THR A 66 6.08 16.17 -10.35
C THR A 66 5.08 17.32 -10.49
N THR A 67 3.81 17.09 -10.20
CA THR A 67 2.74 18.09 -10.28
C THR A 67 2.57 18.86 -8.97
N ASP A 68 1.65 19.82 -8.95
CA ASP A 68 1.27 20.52 -7.72
C ASP A 68 0.41 19.66 -6.76
N VAL A 69 0.12 18.41 -7.10
CA VAL A 69 -0.56 17.40 -6.26
C VAL A 69 -1.79 17.97 -5.58
N ARG A 70 -2.82 18.33 -6.35
CA ARG A 70 -4.08 18.86 -5.81
C ARG A 70 -4.93 17.71 -5.30
N GLU A 71 -5.18 17.71 -4.00
CA GLU A 71 -6.06 16.76 -3.35
C GLU A 71 -7.44 17.36 -3.12
N TRP A 72 -8.50 16.56 -3.32
CA TRP A 72 -9.87 17.00 -3.06
C TRP A 72 -10.15 17.06 -1.55
N HIS A 73 -10.53 18.25 -1.06
CA HIS A 73 -10.90 18.49 0.33
C HIS A 73 -12.38 18.85 0.42
N TYR A 74 -13.09 18.23 1.35
CA TYR A 74 -14.43 18.69 1.73
C TYR A 74 -14.34 19.81 2.74
N LYS A 75 -15.41 20.62 2.83
CA LYS A 75 -15.51 21.65 3.86
C LYS A 75 -16.35 21.12 5.01
N CYS A 76 -15.77 21.00 6.19
CA CYS A 76 -16.47 20.55 7.38
C CYS A 76 -17.60 21.55 7.75
N PRO A 77 -18.87 21.11 7.87
CA PRO A 77 -19.98 22.02 8.21
C PRO A 77 -19.87 22.63 9.61
N LYS A 78 -19.20 21.93 10.55
CA LYS A 78 -19.05 22.37 11.94
C LYS A 78 -17.88 23.31 12.13
N CYS A 79 -16.67 22.90 11.79
CA CYS A 79 -15.47 23.72 12.01
C CYS A 79 -15.08 24.61 10.81
N GLN A 80 -15.75 24.48 9.68
CA GLN A 80 -15.52 25.23 8.43
C GLN A 80 -14.14 25.04 7.80
N LYS A 81 -13.31 24.13 8.34
CA LYS A 81 -12.00 23.80 7.77
C LYS A 81 -12.14 22.89 6.54
N TYR A 82 -11.15 22.95 5.67
CA TYR A 82 -11.03 22.06 4.52
C TYR A 82 -10.24 20.81 4.93
N ILE A 83 -10.82 19.64 4.75
CA ILE A 83 -10.30 18.35 5.22
C ILE A 83 -10.17 17.40 4.04
N PRO A 84 -9.03 16.72 3.83
CA PRO A 84 -8.91 15.70 2.81
C PRO A 84 -9.71 14.46 3.18
N TYR A 85 -10.24 13.77 2.18
CA TYR A 85 -10.83 12.45 2.38
C TYR A 85 -9.72 11.42 2.60
N LYS A 86 -9.51 11.01 3.84
CA LYS A 86 -8.55 9.97 4.21
C LYS A 86 -9.28 8.75 4.75
N TRP A 87 -8.75 7.57 4.44
CA TRP A 87 -9.36 6.31 4.89
C TRP A 87 -9.35 6.17 6.42
N GLU A 88 -8.30 6.64 7.06
CA GLU A 88 -8.13 6.66 8.51
C GLU A 88 -9.17 7.51 9.27
N HIS A 89 -9.96 8.32 8.57
CA HIS A 89 -11.07 9.09 9.16
C HIS A 89 -12.41 8.32 9.11
N VAL A 90 -12.44 7.13 8.52
CA VAL A 90 -13.64 6.28 8.48
C VAL A 90 -13.63 5.36 9.68
N GLU A 91 -14.66 5.47 10.50
CA GLU A 91 -14.82 4.68 11.72
C GLU A 91 -16.17 3.95 11.70
N TRP A 92 -16.25 2.83 12.38
CA TRP A 92 -17.47 2.05 12.65
C TRP A 92 -17.40 1.49 14.06
N ASP A 93 -18.54 1.01 14.59
CA ASP A 93 -18.62 0.52 15.97
C ASP A 93 -17.78 -0.75 16.19
N ASP A 94 -17.16 -0.84 17.35
CA ASP A 94 -16.30 -1.97 17.74
C ASP A 94 -17.08 -3.29 17.95
N ASP A 95 -18.39 -3.21 18.26
CA ASP A 95 -19.28 -4.35 18.49
C ASP A 95 -19.82 -5.00 17.20
N CYS A 96 -19.27 -4.62 16.05
CA CYS A 96 -19.64 -5.17 14.76
C CYS A 96 -19.08 -6.59 14.49
N LYS A 97 -18.68 -7.32 15.53
CA LYS A 97 -18.31 -8.74 15.44
C LYS A 97 -19.34 -9.59 16.17
N ASP A 98 -19.61 -10.77 15.62
CA ASP A 98 -20.42 -11.77 16.29
C ASP A 98 -19.65 -12.52 17.38
N GLU A 99 -20.32 -13.47 18.06
CA GLU A 99 -19.76 -14.30 19.13
C GLU A 99 -18.57 -15.17 18.65
N ASN A 100 -18.46 -15.44 17.35
CA ASN A 100 -17.36 -16.18 16.73
C ASN A 100 -16.23 -15.28 16.26
N GLY A 101 -16.34 -13.96 16.43
CA GLY A 101 -15.39 -12.96 15.97
C GLY A 101 -15.49 -12.63 14.48
N GLU A 102 -16.55 -13.10 13.79
CA GLU A 102 -16.82 -12.74 12.39
C GLU A 102 -17.52 -11.38 12.30
N TYR A 103 -17.25 -10.64 11.22
CA TYR A 103 -17.83 -9.31 11.02
C TYR A 103 -19.30 -9.38 10.58
N ASP A 104 -20.17 -8.69 11.31
CA ASP A 104 -21.53 -8.37 10.89
C ASP A 104 -21.52 -7.17 9.92
N PHE A 105 -21.49 -7.45 8.63
CA PHE A 105 -21.43 -6.40 7.61
C PHE A 105 -22.68 -5.51 7.56
N ALA A 106 -23.82 -5.98 8.04
CA ALA A 106 -25.02 -5.15 8.13
C ALA A 106 -24.86 -4.06 9.20
N LYS A 107 -24.35 -4.45 10.38
CA LYS A 107 -24.01 -3.50 11.44
C LYS A 107 -22.92 -2.52 11.00
N ILE A 108 -21.84 -3.00 10.37
CA ILE A 108 -20.77 -2.15 9.83
C ILE A 108 -21.34 -1.12 8.86
N ASN A 109 -22.12 -1.55 7.87
CA ASN A 109 -22.73 -0.63 6.91
C ASN A 109 -23.60 0.44 7.59
N HIS A 110 -24.24 0.12 8.70
CA HIS A 110 -25.14 1.03 9.42
C HIS A 110 -24.39 1.99 10.36
N SER A 111 -23.34 1.51 11.03
CA SER A 111 -22.59 2.30 12.03
C SER A 111 -21.46 3.13 11.43
N THR A 112 -21.08 2.86 10.17
CA THR A 112 -19.95 3.57 9.57
C THR A 112 -20.20 5.06 9.43
N ALA A 113 -19.26 5.85 9.91
CA ALA A 113 -19.27 7.30 9.84
C ALA A 113 -17.90 7.87 9.41
N LEU A 114 -17.91 9.09 8.89
CA LEU A 114 -16.70 9.85 8.62
C LEU A 114 -16.46 10.83 9.78
N LYS A 115 -15.31 10.74 10.42
CA LYS A 115 -14.90 11.63 11.51
C LYS A 115 -14.09 12.81 10.98
N CYS A 116 -14.44 14.01 11.39
CA CYS A 116 -13.61 15.16 11.14
C CYS A 116 -12.40 15.16 12.09
N PRO A 117 -11.15 15.09 11.61
CA PRO A 117 -9.97 15.05 12.48
C PRO A 117 -9.72 16.35 13.23
N GLU A 118 -10.31 17.46 12.76
CA GLU A 118 -10.09 18.80 13.33
C GLU A 118 -11.03 19.13 14.50
N CYS A 119 -12.28 18.67 14.47
CA CYS A 119 -13.26 18.99 15.50
C CYS A 119 -13.94 17.76 16.12
N GLY A 120 -13.60 16.56 15.69
CA GLY A 120 -14.14 15.31 16.22
C GLY A 120 -15.60 15.02 15.83
N GLU A 121 -16.22 15.84 14.97
CA GLU A 121 -17.60 15.60 14.51
C GLU A 121 -17.70 14.38 13.65
N TYR A 122 -18.74 13.57 13.88
CA TYR A 122 -19.08 12.40 13.09
C TYR A 122 -20.19 12.71 12.08
N PHE A 123 -19.98 12.30 10.85
CA PHE A 123 -20.95 12.44 9.76
C PHE A 123 -21.47 11.05 9.39
N GLU A 124 -22.78 10.86 9.50
CA GLU A 124 -23.44 9.62 9.12
C GLU A 124 -23.34 9.36 7.62
N ASP A 125 -23.19 8.08 7.23
CA ASP A 125 -23.11 7.68 5.83
C ASP A 125 -24.45 7.84 5.12
N SER A 126 -24.59 8.91 4.37
CA SER A 126 -25.76 9.15 3.50
C SER A 126 -25.38 9.95 2.26
N ASP A 127 -26.13 9.76 1.17
CA ASP A 127 -25.95 10.55 -0.05
C ASP A 127 -26.13 12.06 0.21
N ARG A 128 -27.05 12.41 1.11
CA ARG A 128 -27.30 13.81 1.49
C ARG A 128 -26.06 14.39 2.17
N MET A 129 -25.44 13.64 3.10
CA MET A 129 -24.26 14.12 3.82
C MET A 129 -23.05 14.25 2.87
N ARG A 130 -22.80 13.25 2.01
CA ARG A 130 -21.73 13.35 1.01
C ARG A 130 -21.90 14.56 0.09
N ARG A 131 -23.12 14.85 -0.37
CA ARG A 131 -23.40 16.06 -1.18
C ARG A 131 -23.17 17.34 -0.36
N LEU A 132 -23.54 17.37 0.90
CA LEU A 132 -23.33 18.52 1.78
C LEU A 132 -21.83 18.81 1.96
N LEU A 133 -21.05 17.77 2.27
CA LEU A 133 -19.60 17.90 2.47
C LEU A 133 -18.89 18.39 1.20
N ASN A 134 -19.30 17.87 0.03
CA ASN A 134 -18.68 18.22 -1.25
C ASN A 134 -19.17 19.56 -1.84
N LYS A 135 -20.29 20.12 -1.37
CA LYS A 135 -20.89 21.33 -1.94
C LYS A 135 -19.91 22.49 -2.07
N ASP A 136 -19.14 22.72 -1.02
CA ASP A 136 -18.13 23.77 -0.96
C ASP A 136 -16.70 23.19 -0.96
N GLY A 137 -16.55 21.94 -1.43
CA GLY A 137 -15.26 21.30 -1.55
C GLY A 137 -14.37 21.95 -2.60
N LYS A 138 -13.09 21.76 -2.49
CA LYS A 138 -12.12 22.28 -3.45
C LYS A 138 -10.86 21.41 -3.53
N PHE A 139 -10.15 21.51 -4.64
CA PHE A 139 -8.82 20.96 -4.79
C PHE A 139 -7.79 21.90 -4.11
N ILE A 140 -6.96 21.36 -3.24
CA ILE A 140 -5.90 22.11 -2.54
C ILE A 140 -4.54 21.53 -2.99
N PRO A 141 -3.63 22.38 -3.51
CA PRO A 141 -2.29 21.93 -3.90
C PRO A 141 -1.45 21.61 -2.66
N LEU A 142 -0.81 20.46 -2.66
CA LEU A 142 0.07 20.00 -1.59
C LEU A 142 1.55 20.25 -1.90
N ASN A 143 1.90 20.41 -3.20
CA ASN A 143 3.24 20.75 -3.65
C ASN A 143 3.28 22.13 -4.31
N PRO A 144 3.40 23.22 -3.53
CA PRO A 144 3.37 24.59 -4.06
C PRO A 144 4.62 24.95 -4.87
N ASN A 145 5.68 24.15 -4.80
CA ASN A 145 6.93 24.38 -5.51
C ASN A 145 6.99 23.73 -6.90
N ALA A 146 5.95 23.00 -7.28
CA ALA A 146 5.87 22.41 -8.62
C ALA A 146 5.81 23.48 -9.71
N ALA A 147 6.24 23.11 -10.92
CA ALA A 147 6.10 23.97 -12.08
C ALA A 147 4.61 24.26 -12.34
N LYS A 148 4.28 25.54 -12.58
CA LYS A 148 2.88 26.02 -12.68
C LYS A 148 2.08 25.36 -13.79
N GLU A 149 2.76 24.86 -14.82
CA GLU A 149 2.17 24.12 -15.94
C GLU A 149 1.85 22.66 -15.62
N ASN A 150 2.43 22.10 -14.55
CA ASN A 150 2.22 20.72 -14.13
C ASN A 150 1.16 20.65 -13.04
N VAL A 151 -0.06 20.33 -13.43
CA VAL A 151 -1.21 20.26 -12.52
C VAL A 151 -1.67 18.81 -12.40
N GLY A 152 -1.75 18.31 -11.17
CA GLY A 152 -2.26 16.98 -10.87
C GLY A 152 -3.46 17.03 -9.94
N PHE A 153 -4.46 16.17 -10.17
CA PHE A 153 -5.67 16.10 -9.37
C PHE A 153 -5.83 14.71 -8.78
N HIS A 154 -6.03 14.64 -7.47
CA HIS A 154 -6.34 13.41 -6.77
C HIS A 154 -7.68 13.52 -6.03
N TRP A 155 -8.54 12.55 -6.22
CA TRP A 155 -9.74 12.32 -5.42
C TRP A 155 -10.00 10.83 -5.31
N ASN A 156 -10.76 10.42 -4.32
CA ASN A 156 -11.03 9.02 -4.05
C ASN A 156 -12.53 8.73 -3.86
N ALA A 157 -12.86 7.46 -3.70
CA ALA A 157 -14.25 7.01 -3.61
C ALA A 157 -15.00 7.52 -2.37
N LEU A 158 -14.30 7.98 -1.31
CA LEU A 158 -14.94 8.54 -0.12
C LEU A 158 -15.79 9.78 -0.43
N ALA A 159 -15.45 10.50 -1.49
CA ALA A 159 -16.23 11.65 -1.92
C ALA A 159 -17.60 11.29 -2.51
N SER A 160 -17.79 10.06 -3.01
CA SER A 160 -18.99 9.70 -3.81
C SER A 160 -19.65 8.38 -3.45
N MET A 161 -18.91 7.42 -2.90
CA MET A 161 -19.44 6.11 -2.53
C MET A 161 -19.88 6.06 -1.05
N SER A 162 -20.79 5.14 -0.73
CA SER A 162 -21.14 4.82 0.65
C SER A 162 -19.90 4.37 1.44
N TRP A 163 -19.68 4.98 2.58
CA TRP A 163 -18.55 4.66 3.45
C TRP A 163 -18.71 3.28 4.09
N GLY A 164 -19.95 2.88 4.42
CA GLY A 164 -20.26 1.53 4.92
C GLY A 164 -19.91 0.45 3.88
N LYS A 165 -20.26 0.67 2.60
CA LYS A 165 -19.85 -0.25 1.53
C LYS A 165 -18.35 -0.29 1.32
N LEU A 166 -17.65 0.83 1.49
CA LEU A 166 -16.19 0.87 1.44
C LEU A 166 -15.58 0.13 2.62
N ALA A 167 -16.15 0.27 3.83
CA ALA A 167 -15.73 -0.47 5.02
C ALA A 167 -15.91 -1.98 4.83
N GLU A 168 -17.03 -2.42 4.29
CA GLU A 168 -17.25 -3.83 3.94
C GLU A 168 -16.20 -4.34 2.94
N LEU A 169 -15.95 -3.61 1.84
CA LEU A 169 -14.95 -3.99 0.84
C LEU A 169 -13.55 -4.10 1.46
N TYR A 170 -13.19 -3.14 2.29
CA TYR A 170 -11.90 -3.13 2.99
C TYR A 170 -11.74 -4.33 3.92
N LEU A 171 -12.75 -4.61 4.74
CA LEU A 171 -12.71 -5.73 5.70
C LEU A 171 -12.66 -7.08 4.99
N ARG A 172 -13.44 -7.27 3.93
CA ARG A 172 -13.35 -8.48 3.09
C ARG A 172 -11.95 -8.64 2.47
N ALA A 173 -11.36 -7.54 2.02
CA ALA A 173 -10.00 -7.53 1.50
C ALA A 173 -8.95 -7.86 2.58
N LYS A 174 -9.12 -7.33 3.81
CA LYS A 174 -8.25 -7.67 4.96
C LYS A 174 -8.38 -9.15 5.35
N ILE A 175 -9.59 -9.72 5.32
CA ILE A 175 -9.80 -11.15 5.58
C ILE A 175 -9.09 -12.02 4.54
N ALA A 176 -9.18 -11.66 3.25
CA ALA A 176 -8.49 -12.38 2.18
C ALA A 176 -6.96 -12.26 2.32
N ALA A 177 -6.45 -11.06 2.63
CA ALA A 177 -5.04 -10.82 2.84
C ALA A 177 -4.46 -11.64 4.01
N ARG A 178 -5.20 -11.80 5.12
CA ARG A 178 -4.83 -12.69 6.23
C ARG A 178 -4.73 -14.17 5.81
N LYS A 179 -5.40 -14.56 4.74
CA LYS A 179 -5.33 -15.90 4.15
C LYS A 179 -4.28 -16.01 3.04
N GLY A 180 -3.45 -14.97 2.85
CA GLY A 180 -2.37 -14.93 1.85
C GLY A 180 -2.74 -14.31 0.51
N ASP A 181 -3.99 -13.84 0.31
CA ASP A 181 -4.41 -13.15 -0.93
C ASP A 181 -4.57 -11.64 -0.70
N SER A 182 -3.55 -10.88 -1.03
CA SER A 182 -3.55 -9.42 -0.93
C SER A 182 -4.20 -8.70 -2.13
N SER A 183 -4.62 -9.43 -3.16
CA SER A 183 -5.12 -8.85 -4.42
C SER A 183 -6.33 -7.92 -4.25
N LEU A 184 -7.27 -8.29 -3.36
CA LEU A 184 -8.43 -7.46 -3.04
C LEU A 184 -8.04 -6.18 -2.28
N LEU A 185 -7.04 -6.28 -1.40
CA LEU A 185 -6.55 -5.13 -0.64
C LEU A 185 -5.83 -4.15 -1.57
N GLN A 186 -4.99 -4.67 -2.46
CA GLN A 186 -4.36 -3.88 -3.53
C GLN A 186 -5.42 -3.16 -4.37
N GLN A 187 -6.46 -3.88 -4.83
CA GLN A 187 -7.55 -3.27 -5.59
C GLN A 187 -8.30 -2.19 -4.80
N PHE A 188 -8.46 -2.34 -3.50
CA PHE A 188 -9.09 -1.33 -2.65
C PHE A 188 -8.27 -0.03 -2.65
N TYR A 189 -6.96 -0.12 -2.40
CA TYR A 189 -6.08 1.05 -2.41
C TYR A 189 -6.03 1.69 -3.79
N GLN A 190 -5.77 0.91 -4.83
CA GLN A 190 -5.62 1.43 -6.19
C GLN A 190 -6.92 1.99 -6.78
N LYS A 191 -8.05 1.28 -6.62
CA LYS A 191 -9.30 1.62 -7.31
C LYS A 191 -10.28 2.43 -6.48
N ARG A 192 -10.24 2.33 -5.15
CA ARG A 192 -11.15 3.07 -4.26
C ARG A 192 -10.50 4.31 -3.68
N LEU A 193 -9.24 4.17 -3.25
CA LEU A 193 -8.53 5.30 -2.69
C LEU A 193 -7.71 6.07 -3.73
N ALA A 194 -7.54 5.51 -4.94
CA ALA A 194 -6.69 6.03 -6.02
C ALA A 194 -5.24 6.27 -5.53
N LEU A 195 -4.76 5.43 -4.62
CA LEU A 195 -3.42 5.49 -4.08
C LEU A 195 -2.54 4.44 -4.76
N PRO A 196 -1.24 4.72 -4.94
CA PRO A 196 -0.31 3.71 -5.42
C PRO A 196 -0.24 2.56 -4.41
N TRP A 197 -0.15 1.34 -4.95
CA TRP A 197 0.07 0.18 -4.13
C TRP A 197 1.53 0.13 -3.70
N LYS A 198 1.73 0.14 -2.41
CA LYS A 198 3.00 -0.21 -1.79
C LYS A 198 2.86 -1.63 -1.29
N GLU A 199 3.73 -2.51 -1.75
CA GLU A 199 3.77 -3.86 -1.20
C GLU A 199 4.14 -3.72 0.28
N PHE A 200 3.13 -3.92 1.15
CA PHE A 200 3.29 -3.77 2.59
C PHE A 200 4.11 -4.95 3.13
N ALA A 201 5.38 -4.98 2.83
CA ALA A 201 6.31 -5.85 3.56
C ALA A 201 6.41 -5.45 5.05
N GLU A 202 5.92 -4.26 5.42
CA GLU A 202 6.03 -3.73 6.77
C GLU A 202 4.84 -4.04 7.69
N ASP A 203 3.60 -4.10 7.19
CA ASP A 203 2.44 -4.35 8.05
C ASP A 203 2.29 -5.82 8.49
N TYR A 204 2.91 -6.76 7.78
CA TYR A 204 2.98 -8.16 8.24
C TYR A 204 3.96 -8.39 9.40
N ARG A 205 4.79 -7.42 9.76
CA ARG A 205 5.63 -7.49 10.96
C ARG A 205 4.85 -7.42 12.27
N LEU A 206 3.59 -7.01 12.24
CA LEU A 206 2.88 -6.62 13.45
C LEU A 206 2.05 -7.72 14.12
N GLU A 207 1.86 -8.87 13.47
CA GLU A 207 1.10 -9.97 14.08
C GLU A 207 1.83 -11.33 14.07
N ILE A 208 3.12 -11.34 13.88
CA ILE A 208 3.91 -12.45 14.41
C ILE A 208 3.78 -12.31 15.92
N ALA A 209 3.05 -13.24 16.50
CA ALA A 209 2.58 -13.25 17.87
C ALA A 209 3.55 -12.55 18.82
N SER A 210 3.04 -11.54 19.53
CA SER A 210 3.68 -10.97 20.69
C SER A 210 4.08 -12.13 21.62
N GLY A 211 5.36 -12.46 21.68
CA GLY A 211 5.89 -13.56 22.45
C GLY A 211 6.82 -14.51 21.73
N SER A 212 6.92 -14.47 20.40
CA SER A 212 7.89 -15.26 19.66
C SER A 212 9.07 -14.42 19.22
N TYR A 213 10.19 -14.64 19.85
CA TYR A 213 11.55 -14.27 19.45
C TYR A 213 11.88 -12.79 19.26
N ASN A 214 12.39 -12.15 20.30
CA ASN A 214 13.25 -11.01 20.11
C ASN A 214 14.64 -11.51 19.68
N SER A 215 15.25 -10.87 18.70
CA SER A 215 16.65 -11.03 18.36
C SER A 215 17.47 -10.73 19.62
N GLY A 216 18.04 -11.74 20.22
CA GLY A 216 18.77 -11.63 21.50
C GLY A 216 18.11 -12.34 22.68
N ASP A 217 16.95 -12.95 22.55
CA ASP A 217 16.37 -13.79 23.60
C ASP A 217 17.28 -14.96 23.92
N VAL A 218 17.41 -15.21 25.23
CA VAL A 218 18.26 -16.25 25.79
C VAL A 218 17.90 -17.59 25.17
N TRP A 219 18.86 -18.22 24.58
CA TRP A 219 18.71 -19.53 23.98
C TRP A 219 18.41 -20.56 25.06
N ASP A 220 17.35 -21.32 24.80
CA ASP A 220 16.96 -22.39 25.70
C ASP A 220 17.95 -23.55 25.58
N GLU A 221 18.70 -23.80 26.62
CA GLU A 221 19.67 -24.89 26.67
C GLU A 221 18.98 -26.26 26.53
N GLU A 222 17.71 -26.38 26.95
CA GLU A 222 16.91 -27.60 26.76
C GLU A 222 16.64 -27.88 25.29
N ALA A 223 16.64 -26.87 24.43
CA ALA A 223 16.46 -27.01 22.98
C ALA A 223 17.74 -27.41 22.23
N GLY A 224 18.86 -27.54 22.93
CA GLY A 224 20.13 -27.99 22.35
C GLY A 224 20.92 -26.91 21.60
N PHE A 225 20.76 -25.63 22.00
CA PHE A 225 21.52 -24.51 21.46
C PHE A 225 22.15 -23.70 22.58
N ASN A 226 23.37 -23.18 22.37
CA ASN A 226 24.00 -22.22 23.26
C ASN A 226 23.65 -20.76 22.86
N LYS A 227 24.13 -19.79 23.63
CA LYS A 227 23.89 -18.34 23.38
C LYS A 227 24.43 -17.83 22.04
N LEU A 228 25.31 -18.55 21.37
CA LEU A 228 25.87 -18.24 20.07
C LEU A 228 25.06 -18.92 18.91
N GLY A 229 23.99 -19.64 19.23
CA GLY A 229 23.23 -20.42 18.26
C GLY A 229 23.98 -21.67 17.78
N GLU A 230 24.99 -22.10 18.51
CA GLU A 230 25.70 -23.34 18.25
C GLU A 230 24.92 -24.52 18.82
N ILE A 231 24.93 -25.64 18.11
CA ILE A 231 24.26 -26.86 18.56
C ILE A 231 25.10 -27.46 19.67
N ILE A 232 24.46 -27.67 20.83
CA ILE A 232 25.08 -28.39 21.96
C ILE A 232 24.80 -29.87 21.74
N ALA A 233 25.84 -30.69 21.85
CA ALA A 233 25.71 -32.14 21.82
C ALA A 233 24.74 -32.65 22.90
N PRO A 234 24.00 -33.75 22.67
CA PRO A 234 23.16 -34.35 23.69
C PRO A 234 23.98 -34.68 24.96
N PRO A 235 23.34 -34.82 26.14
CA PRO A 235 23.96 -34.77 27.47
C PRO A 235 24.99 -35.88 27.78
N PHE A 236 25.46 -36.62 26.80
CA PHE A 236 26.49 -37.67 26.95
C PHE A 236 27.92 -37.20 26.69
N ALA A 237 28.10 -35.98 26.22
CA ALA A 237 29.44 -35.37 26.05
C ALA A 237 29.42 -33.99 26.69
N GLU A 238 29.94 -33.90 27.93
CA GLU A 238 30.18 -32.61 28.57
C GLU A 238 31.09 -31.76 27.66
N ASN A 239 30.48 -30.69 27.07
CA ASN A 239 31.19 -29.63 26.32
C ASN A 239 31.65 -29.94 24.87
N GLU A 240 31.16 -30.94 24.18
CA GLU A 240 31.40 -31.04 22.73
C GLU A 240 30.45 -30.13 21.97
N VAL A 241 30.97 -29.01 21.49
CA VAL A 241 30.25 -28.14 20.53
C VAL A 241 30.32 -28.78 19.15
N ILE A 242 29.20 -29.30 18.66
CA ILE A 242 29.10 -29.76 17.27
C ILE A 242 29.03 -28.52 16.38
N ALA A 243 29.73 -28.56 15.24
CA ALA A 243 29.65 -27.51 14.25
C ALA A 243 28.17 -27.17 13.92
N PRO A 244 27.74 -25.92 14.09
CA PRO A 244 26.32 -25.56 13.98
C PRO A 244 25.83 -25.82 12.56
N LEU A 245 24.71 -26.54 12.41
CA LEU A 245 24.04 -26.63 11.16
C LEU A 245 23.20 -25.35 10.97
N ARG A 246 23.76 -24.40 10.25
CA ARG A 246 23.09 -23.16 9.89
C ARG A 246 22.67 -23.20 8.44
N ILE A 247 21.40 -22.95 8.19
CA ILE A 247 20.85 -22.94 6.82
C ILE A 247 20.33 -21.54 6.58
N MET A 248 20.78 -20.92 5.49
CA MET A 248 20.24 -19.70 4.94
C MET A 248 19.27 -20.05 3.83
N SER A 249 18.06 -19.54 3.93
CA SER A 249 17.06 -19.59 2.87
C SER A 249 16.93 -18.19 2.27
N VAL A 250 16.91 -18.12 0.94
CA VAL A 250 16.75 -16.88 0.20
C VAL A 250 15.48 -17.01 -0.64
N ASP A 251 14.50 -16.14 -0.39
CA ASP A 251 13.33 -16.00 -1.23
C ASP A 251 13.56 -14.84 -2.20
N VAL A 252 13.53 -15.15 -3.51
CA VAL A 252 13.84 -14.20 -4.58
C VAL A 252 12.55 -13.57 -5.09
N GLN A 253 12.40 -12.29 -4.87
CA GLN A 253 11.29 -11.49 -5.40
C GLN A 253 11.76 -10.60 -6.56
N MET A 254 10.84 -9.97 -7.27
CA MET A 254 11.16 -9.14 -8.44
C MET A 254 12.15 -8.00 -8.14
N ASN A 255 12.09 -7.41 -6.95
CA ASN A 255 12.84 -6.21 -6.58
C ASN A 255 13.60 -6.33 -5.26
N CYS A 256 13.64 -7.50 -4.65
CA CYS A 256 14.30 -7.72 -3.37
C CYS A 256 14.47 -9.20 -3.06
N PHE A 257 15.25 -9.48 -2.01
CA PHE A 257 15.46 -10.81 -1.47
C PHE A 257 15.06 -10.81 0.00
N TYR A 258 14.38 -11.86 0.44
CA TYR A 258 14.15 -12.10 1.86
C TYR A 258 15.07 -13.21 2.33
N LEU A 259 15.84 -12.91 3.33
CA LEU A 259 16.85 -13.80 3.92
C LEU A 259 16.36 -14.32 5.26
N VAL A 260 16.54 -15.60 5.47
CA VAL A 260 16.28 -16.25 6.76
C VAL A 260 17.42 -17.19 7.08
N VAL A 261 18.10 -16.96 8.19
CA VAL A 261 19.13 -17.86 8.70
C VAL A 261 18.60 -18.58 9.94
N ARG A 262 18.61 -19.90 9.91
CA ARG A 262 18.17 -20.74 11.02
C ARG A 262 19.29 -21.72 11.44
N ALA A 263 19.43 -21.90 12.75
CA ALA A 263 20.20 -23.02 13.30
C ALA A 263 19.25 -24.22 13.52
N TRP A 264 19.75 -25.43 13.26
CA TRP A 264 19.02 -26.67 13.41
C TRP A 264 19.70 -27.59 14.39
N SER A 265 18.93 -28.16 15.31
CA SER A 265 19.41 -29.16 16.25
C SER A 265 19.29 -30.58 15.67
N ILE A 266 19.96 -31.54 16.32
CA ILE A 266 19.95 -32.94 15.94
C ILE A 266 18.52 -33.54 15.98
N ASN A 267 17.68 -33.06 16.87
CA ASN A 267 16.30 -33.53 16.99
C ASN A 267 15.32 -32.86 16.00
N GLY A 268 15.84 -32.04 15.07
CA GLY A 268 15.01 -31.36 14.07
C GLY A 268 14.38 -30.05 14.53
N SER A 269 14.59 -29.64 15.76
CA SER A 269 14.18 -28.30 16.21
C SER A 269 15.01 -27.23 15.53
N SER A 270 14.40 -26.10 15.20
CA SER A 270 15.13 -24.98 14.56
C SER A 270 14.86 -23.66 15.25
N ARG A 271 15.84 -22.79 15.19
CA ARG A 271 15.76 -21.46 15.76
C ARG A 271 16.19 -20.40 14.76
N LEU A 272 15.44 -19.30 14.69
CA LEU A 272 15.75 -18.16 13.82
C LEU A 272 16.95 -17.42 14.40
N LEU A 273 18.01 -17.29 13.62
CA LEU A 273 19.20 -16.52 13.98
C LEU A 273 19.15 -15.11 13.47
N TRP A 274 18.72 -14.97 12.21
CA TRP A 274 18.72 -13.70 11.53
C TRP A 274 17.74 -13.72 10.36
N HIS A 275 17.15 -12.57 10.07
CA HIS A 275 16.33 -12.34 8.90
C HIS A 275 16.49 -10.91 8.44
N GLU A 276 16.49 -10.71 7.13
CA GLU A 276 16.60 -9.39 6.53
C GLU A 276 15.95 -9.36 5.14
N LYS A 277 15.57 -8.16 4.72
CA LYS A 277 15.21 -7.87 3.35
C LYS A 277 16.34 -7.06 2.73
N VAL A 278 16.94 -7.56 1.66
CA VAL A 278 18.01 -6.90 0.92
C VAL A 278 17.59 -6.63 -0.52
N LEU A 279 18.25 -5.68 -1.16
CA LEU A 279 17.85 -5.23 -2.51
C LEU A 279 18.74 -5.79 -3.60
N THR A 280 19.96 -6.19 -3.27
CA THR A 280 20.94 -6.70 -4.26
C THR A 280 21.52 -8.03 -3.81
N TRP A 281 22.10 -8.77 -4.75
CA TRP A 281 22.86 -10.00 -4.47
C TRP A 281 24.15 -9.73 -3.69
N GLU A 282 24.67 -8.52 -3.79
CA GLU A 282 25.92 -8.13 -3.10
C GLU A 282 25.69 -7.89 -1.60
N ASP A 283 24.43 -7.73 -1.18
CA ASP A 283 24.03 -7.56 0.22
C ASP A 283 23.82 -8.90 0.95
N ILE A 284 23.85 -10.04 0.24
CA ILE A 284 23.70 -11.41 0.77
C ILE A 284 25.04 -12.01 1.12
#